data_2142946baa40d3c714d86da0e4500685
#
_entry.id   2142946baa40d3c714d86da0e4500685
#
_cell.length_a   1.000
_cell.length_b   1.000
_cell.length_c   1.000
_cell.angle_alpha   90.00
_cell.angle_beta   90.00
_cell.angle_gamma   90.00
#
_symmetry.space_group_name_H-M   'P 1'
#
loop_
_entity.id
_entity.type
_entity.pdbx_description
1 polymer ?
#
loop_
_entity_poly.entity_id
_entity_poly.type
_entity_poly.pdbx_seq_one_letter_code
_entity_poly.pdbx_strand_id
1 'polypeptide(L)'
;QQFALGQRSRRPGLYISRRVEADGHLLGVFVVKVDFSSLEREWQETATNAFVTDGRGIILISSNPQWQFQTTRPLSGVERSRARRALDFGAVPLVQNALYAAGEVAPRNRATPKFAYVEANENVGAGWRMHVLESTEQPLGSAVTFSRLAVAILALVVAGAVLLWRMRRRTEAA
;
A
#
# COMPACT_ATOMS: atom_id res chain seq x y z
N GLN A 1 2.23 -23.82 7.21
CA GLN A 1 1.43 -22.59 7.14
C GLN A 1 0.85 -22.46 5.74
N GLN A 2 -0.41 -22.05 5.65
CA GLN A 2 -1.12 -21.88 4.38
C GLN A 2 -2.06 -20.69 4.49
N PHE A 3 -2.03 -19.80 3.50
CA PHE A 3 -3.04 -18.76 3.35
C PHE A 3 -4.17 -19.32 2.47
N ALA A 4 -5.39 -19.30 2.96
CA ALA A 4 -6.53 -19.90 2.26
C ALA A 4 -7.84 -19.16 2.56
N LEU A 5 -8.82 -19.35 1.69
CA LEU A 5 -10.19 -18.90 1.90
C LEU A 5 -10.90 -19.91 2.84
N GLY A 6 -11.40 -19.45 3.98
CA GLY A 6 -12.12 -20.32 4.91
C GLY A 6 -13.41 -20.86 4.29
N GLN A 7 -13.60 -22.17 4.28
CA GLN A 7 -14.75 -22.80 3.66
C GLN A 7 -16.09 -22.35 4.27
N ARG A 8 -16.15 -22.16 5.59
CA ARG A 8 -17.35 -21.70 6.30
C ARG A 8 -17.47 -20.18 6.33
N SER A 9 -16.38 -19.49 6.71
CA SER A 9 -16.40 -18.03 6.89
C SER A 9 -16.37 -17.25 5.59
N ARG A 10 -15.98 -17.89 4.48
CA ARG A 10 -15.70 -17.24 3.18
C ARG A 10 -14.71 -16.07 3.28
N ARG A 11 -13.99 -15.98 4.40
CA ARG A 11 -12.96 -14.96 4.64
C ARG A 11 -11.57 -15.58 4.51
N PRO A 12 -10.63 -14.90 3.87
CA PRO A 12 -9.25 -15.35 3.80
C PRO A 12 -8.60 -15.29 5.18
N GLY A 13 -7.52 -16.02 5.33
CA GLY A 13 -6.74 -16.02 6.55
C GLY A 13 -5.54 -16.94 6.45
N LEU A 14 -4.58 -16.74 7.35
CA LEU A 14 -3.42 -17.60 7.50
C LEU A 14 -3.75 -18.74 8.45
N TYR A 15 -3.65 -19.97 7.96
CA TYR A 15 -3.81 -21.19 8.75
C TYR A 15 -2.42 -21.70 9.16
N ILE A 16 -2.24 -21.85 10.47
CA ILE A 16 -1.02 -22.39 11.07
C ILE A 16 -1.42 -23.68 11.74
N SER A 17 -0.81 -24.80 11.34
CA SER A 17 -1.10 -26.11 11.92
C SER A 17 0.14 -26.70 12.59
N ARG A 18 -0.09 -27.44 13.68
CA ARG A 18 0.94 -28.19 14.39
C ARG A 18 0.38 -29.56 14.81
N ARG A 19 1.19 -30.59 14.62
CA ARG A 19 0.89 -31.92 15.16
C ARG A 19 0.92 -31.88 16.68
N VAL A 20 -0.03 -32.60 17.30
CA VAL A 20 -0.11 -32.82 18.74
C VAL A 20 0.17 -34.29 18.99
N GLU A 21 1.22 -34.56 19.73
CA GLU A 21 1.67 -35.92 20.05
C GLU A 21 1.84 -36.07 21.58
N ALA A 22 1.50 -37.21 22.12
CA ALA A 22 1.82 -37.60 23.48
C ALA A 22 2.25 -39.07 23.48
N ASP A 23 3.29 -39.37 24.23
CA ASP A 23 3.88 -40.72 24.38
C ASP A 23 4.19 -41.40 23.03
N GLY A 24 4.65 -40.59 22.03
CA GLY A 24 4.94 -41.07 20.69
C GLY A 24 3.73 -41.34 19.79
N HIS A 25 2.52 -41.10 20.28
CA HIS A 25 1.27 -41.29 19.54
C HIS A 25 0.72 -39.96 19.01
N LEU A 26 0.30 -39.93 17.73
CA LEU A 26 -0.37 -38.78 17.14
C LEU A 26 -1.79 -38.64 17.74
N LEU A 27 -2.02 -37.59 18.51
CA LEU A 27 -3.34 -37.28 19.10
C LEU A 27 -4.19 -36.45 18.12
N GLY A 28 -3.57 -35.66 17.24
CA GLY A 28 -4.29 -34.83 16.28
C GLY A 28 -3.48 -33.70 15.73
N VAL A 29 -4.18 -32.73 15.16
CA VAL A 29 -3.59 -31.49 14.60
C VAL A 29 -4.28 -30.29 15.22
N PHE A 30 -3.51 -29.42 15.84
CA PHE A 30 -3.97 -28.11 16.29
C PHE A 30 -3.88 -27.12 15.13
N VAL A 31 -4.94 -26.36 14.87
CA VAL A 31 -5.00 -25.38 13.79
C VAL A 31 -5.44 -24.02 14.34
N VAL A 32 -4.65 -22.99 14.06
CA VAL A 32 -5.01 -21.58 14.32
C VAL A 32 -5.26 -20.89 13.00
N LYS A 33 -6.36 -20.16 12.90
CA LYS A 33 -6.61 -19.23 11.83
C LYS A 33 -6.33 -17.81 12.31
N VAL A 34 -5.43 -17.09 11.60
CA VAL A 34 -5.20 -15.66 11.78
C VAL A 34 -6.06 -14.92 10.76
N ASP A 35 -6.90 -14.02 11.25
CA ASP A 35 -7.75 -13.13 10.44
C ASP A 35 -7.12 -11.75 10.38
N PHE A 36 -7.08 -11.15 9.19
CA PHE A 36 -6.44 -9.85 8.96
C PHE A 36 -7.43 -8.71 8.75
N SER A 37 -8.72 -8.94 8.90
CA SER A 37 -9.76 -7.94 8.63
C SER A 37 -9.66 -6.69 9.50
N SER A 38 -9.14 -6.80 10.72
CA SER A 38 -8.88 -5.62 11.58
C SER A 38 -7.75 -4.76 11.03
N LEU A 39 -6.65 -5.40 10.58
CA LEU A 39 -5.52 -4.72 9.96
C LEU A 39 -5.90 -4.05 8.64
N GLU A 40 -6.65 -4.75 7.80
CA GLU A 40 -7.15 -4.22 6.53
C GLU A 40 -8.02 -2.98 6.75
N ARG A 41 -8.88 -2.99 7.76
CA ARG A 41 -9.72 -1.85 8.14
C ARG A 41 -8.89 -0.67 8.64
N GLU A 42 -7.92 -0.90 9.51
CA GLU A 42 -7.00 0.13 9.99
C GLU A 42 -6.27 0.82 8.83
N TRP A 43 -5.79 0.05 7.85
CA TRP A 43 -5.16 0.61 6.65
C TRP A 43 -6.14 1.43 5.80
N GLN A 44 -7.41 1.02 5.72
CA GLN A 44 -8.47 1.78 5.04
C GLN A 44 -8.75 3.11 5.74
N GLU A 45 -8.87 3.10 7.07
CA GLU A 45 -9.15 4.28 7.88
C GLU A 45 -8.02 5.32 7.82
N THR A 46 -6.78 4.88 7.72
CA THR A 46 -5.60 5.75 7.55
C THR A 46 -5.33 6.18 6.12
N ALA A 47 -6.22 5.82 5.17
CA ALA A 47 -6.07 6.07 3.73
C ALA A 47 -4.73 5.57 3.15
N THR A 48 -4.14 4.55 3.77
CA THR A 48 -2.85 3.99 3.35
C THR A 48 -3.10 2.93 2.28
N ASN A 49 -2.58 3.12 1.09
CA ASN A 49 -2.60 2.11 0.04
C ASN A 49 -1.54 1.04 0.32
N ALA A 50 -1.86 0.10 1.23
CA ALA A 50 -0.96 -0.96 1.66
C ALA A 50 -1.53 -2.34 1.30
N PHE A 51 -0.64 -3.27 0.97
CA PHE A 51 -1.00 -4.67 0.74
C PHE A 51 0.20 -5.60 0.97
N VAL A 52 -0.10 -6.88 1.14
CA VAL A 52 0.90 -7.94 1.30
C VAL A 52 0.75 -8.95 0.17
N THR A 53 1.87 -9.33 -0.46
CA THR A 53 1.91 -10.38 -1.48
C THR A 53 2.65 -11.61 -0.98
N ASP A 54 2.36 -12.75 -1.62
CA ASP A 54 3.24 -13.92 -1.56
C ASP A 54 4.42 -13.79 -2.53
N GLY A 55 5.33 -14.77 -2.52
CA GLY A 55 6.50 -14.79 -3.41
C GLY A 55 6.19 -14.84 -4.91
N ARG A 56 4.93 -15.07 -5.30
CA ARG A 56 4.45 -15.05 -6.69
C ARG A 56 3.89 -13.69 -7.09
N GLY A 57 3.73 -12.77 -6.13
CA GLY A 57 3.12 -11.47 -6.32
C GLY A 57 1.59 -11.50 -6.27
N ILE A 58 0.99 -12.53 -5.63
CA ILE A 58 -0.45 -12.58 -5.38
C ILE A 58 -0.75 -11.78 -4.12
N ILE A 59 -1.68 -10.83 -4.21
CA ILE A 59 -2.12 -9.97 -3.10
C ILE A 59 -3.00 -10.80 -2.16
N LEU A 60 -2.54 -10.98 -0.93
CA LEU A 60 -3.19 -11.78 0.11
C LEU A 60 -4.04 -10.92 1.06
N ILE A 61 -3.50 -9.78 1.48
CA ILE A 61 -4.05 -8.82 2.43
C ILE A 61 -3.98 -7.46 1.77
N SER A 62 -5.02 -6.64 1.86
CA SER A 62 -5.02 -5.34 1.20
C SER A 62 -5.93 -4.33 1.90
N SER A 63 -5.48 -3.07 1.95
CA SER A 63 -6.34 -1.93 2.31
C SER A 63 -7.50 -1.72 1.33
N ASN A 64 -7.31 -2.10 0.06
CA ASN A 64 -8.37 -2.09 -0.93
C ASN A 64 -8.90 -3.52 -1.15
N PRO A 65 -10.13 -3.84 -0.71
CA PRO A 65 -10.69 -5.20 -0.84
C PRO A 65 -10.75 -5.71 -2.28
N GLN A 66 -10.84 -4.81 -3.27
CA GLN A 66 -10.91 -5.18 -4.68
C GLN A 66 -9.56 -5.71 -5.21
N TRP A 67 -8.45 -5.38 -4.55
CA TRP A 67 -7.12 -5.84 -4.96
C TRP A 67 -6.80 -7.24 -4.45
N GLN A 68 -7.55 -7.74 -3.47
CA GLN A 68 -7.32 -9.05 -2.90
C GLN A 68 -7.41 -10.14 -3.99
N PHE A 69 -6.42 -11.03 -4.02
CA PHE A 69 -6.21 -12.08 -5.02
C PHE A 69 -5.86 -11.61 -6.44
N GLN A 70 -5.67 -10.30 -6.65
CA GLN A 70 -5.01 -9.81 -7.85
C GLN A 70 -3.49 -10.04 -7.76
N THR A 71 -2.78 -9.78 -8.85
CA THR A 71 -1.34 -10.01 -8.92
C THR A 71 -0.60 -8.74 -9.31
N THR A 72 0.61 -8.54 -8.76
CA THR A 72 1.46 -7.40 -9.13
C THR A 72 2.19 -7.61 -10.47
N ARG A 73 2.19 -8.84 -10.98
CA ARG A 73 2.75 -9.20 -12.30
C ARG A 73 1.86 -10.21 -13.01
N PRO A 74 1.99 -10.36 -14.33
CA PRO A 74 1.26 -11.41 -15.05
C PRO A 74 1.73 -12.80 -14.60
N LEU A 75 0.78 -13.71 -14.39
CA LEU A 75 1.06 -15.11 -14.11
C LEU A 75 0.83 -15.95 -15.38
N SER A 76 1.75 -16.87 -15.65
CA SER A 76 1.54 -17.90 -16.67
C SER A 76 0.39 -18.84 -16.28
N GLY A 77 -0.15 -19.59 -17.24
CA GLY A 77 -1.21 -20.58 -16.97
C GLY A 77 -0.79 -21.65 -15.96
N VAL A 78 0.48 -22.07 -16.00
CA VAL A 78 1.05 -23.05 -15.07
C VAL A 78 1.17 -22.47 -13.66
N GLU A 79 1.69 -21.25 -13.52
CA GLU A 79 1.79 -20.55 -12.22
C GLU A 79 0.40 -20.34 -11.61
N ARG A 80 -0.57 -19.91 -12.41
CA ARG A 80 -1.96 -19.70 -11.97
C ARG A 80 -2.60 -20.99 -11.47
N SER A 81 -2.43 -22.10 -12.21
CA SER A 81 -2.94 -23.41 -11.81
C SER A 81 -2.27 -23.91 -10.51
N ARG A 82 -0.96 -23.69 -10.39
CA ARG A 82 -0.20 -24.04 -9.19
C ARG A 82 -0.62 -23.18 -7.99
N ALA A 83 -0.81 -21.88 -8.17
CA ALA A 83 -1.26 -20.96 -7.14
C ALA A 83 -2.64 -21.34 -6.60
N ARG A 84 -3.59 -21.66 -7.47
CA ARG A 84 -4.94 -22.13 -7.08
C ARG A 84 -4.89 -23.38 -6.21
N ARG A 85 -4.07 -24.35 -6.58
CA ARG A 85 -3.92 -25.60 -5.80
C ARG A 85 -3.23 -25.37 -4.44
N ALA A 86 -2.24 -24.47 -4.40
CA ALA A 86 -1.47 -24.23 -3.19
C ALA A 86 -2.21 -23.37 -2.15
N LEU A 87 -3.09 -22.48 -2.61
CA LEU A 87 -3.73 -21.47 -1.74
C LEU A 87 -5.22 -21.67 -1.54
N ASP A 88 -5.81 -22.68 -2.18
CA ASP A 88 -7.23 -23.05 -2.07
C ASP A 88 -8.20 -21.85 -2.21
N PHE A 89 -7.93 -20.99 -3.20
CA PHE A 89 -8.77 -19.81 -3.48
C PHE A 89 -10.01 -20.12 -4.31
N GLY A 90 -10.22 -21.37 -4.64
CA GLY A 90 -11.34 -21.77 -5.48
C GLY A 90 -11.28 -21.15 -6.88
N ALA A 91 -12.40 -20.62 -7.34
CA ALA A 91 -12.54 -20.09 -8.71
C ALA A 91 -12.11 -18.61 -8.87
N VAL A 92 -11.42 -18.02 -7.90
CA VAL A 92 -11.00 -16.60 -7.97
C VAL A 92 -10.08 -16.38 -9.18
N PRO A 93 -10.41 -15.45 -10.09
CA PRO A 93 -9.54 -15.14 -11.23
C PRO A 93 -8.30 -14.37 -10.72
N LEU A 94 -7.13 -15.00 -10.79
CA LEU A 94 -5.85 -14.36 -10.47
C LEU A 94 -5.44 -13.44 -11.63
N VAL A 95 -6.10 -12.29 -11.75
CA VAL A 95 -5.82 -11.28 -12.78
C VAL A 95 -4.78 -10.28 -12.30
N GLN A 96 -4.03 -9.69 -13.22
CA GLN A 96 -3.10 -8.63 -12.88
C GLN A 96 -3.86 -7.38 -12.44
N ASN A 97 -3.40 -6.74 -11.37
CA ASN A 97 -3.94 -5.47 -10.89
C ASN A 97 -3.75 -4.37 -11.94
N ALA A 98 -4.77 -3.55 -12.13
CA ALA A 98 -4.81 -2.55 -13.18
C ALA A 98 -3.65 -1.55 -13.12
N LEU A 99 -3.27 -1.08 -11.93
CA LEU A 99 -2.15 -0.13 -11.75
C LEU A 99 -0.82 -0.72 -12.24
N TYR A 100 -0.56 -1.98 -11.93
CA TYR A 100 0.65 -2.67 -12.38
C TYR A 100 0.59 -3.02 -13.87
N ALA A 101 -0.57 -3.38 -14.40
CA ALA A 101 -0.77 -3.64 -15.82
C ALA A 101 -0.59 -2.38 -16.67
N ALA A 102 -1.04 -1.24 -16.20
CA ALA A 102 -0.88 0.06 -16.85
C ALA A 102 0.53 0.64 -16.70
N GLY A 103 1.39 0.07 -15.84
CA GLY A 103 2.73 0.61 -15.54
C GLY A 103 2.69 1.93 -14.77
N GLU A 104 1.65 2.14 -13.97
CA GLU A 104 1.45 3.37 -13.17
C GLU A 104 2.24 3.35 -11.84
N VAL A 105 2.82 2.21 -11.47
CA VAL A 105 3.58 2.01 -10.24
C VAL A 105 5.07 1.99 -10.55
N ALA A 106 5.84 2.86 -9.91
CA ALA A 106 7.29 2.88 -9.98
C ALA A 106 7.93 2.48 -8.65
N PRO A 107 9.08 1.78 -8.66
CA PRO A 107 9.87 1.59 -7.46
C PRO A 107 10.40 2.94 -6.95
N ARG A 108 10.55 3.08 -5.61
CA ARG A 108 10.93 4.33 -4.95
C ARG A 108 12.19 5.01 -5.53
N ASN A 109 13.15 4.22 -6.00
CA ASN A 109 14.39 4.74 -6.60
C ASN A 109 14.25 5.25 -8.04
N ARG A 110 13.07 5.09 -8.66
CA ARG A 110 12.74 5.56 -10.02
C ARG A 110 11.50 6.45 -10.06
N ALA A 111 11.15 7.06 -8.93
CA ALA A 111 10.02 7.97 -8.84
C ALA A 111 10.21 9.16 -9.80
N THR A 112 9.28 9.32 -10.73
CA THR A 112 9.18 10.48 -11.63
C THR A 112 7.71 10.87 -11.73
N PRO A 113 7.37 12.13 -12.09
CA PRO A 113 5.98 12.58 -12.25
C PRO A 113 5.16 11.79 -13.29
N LYS A 114 5.82 10.92 -14.06
CA LYS A 114 5.18 10.07 -15.06
C LYS A 114 4.36 8.94 -14.44
N PHE A 115 4.67 8.53 -13.21
CA PHE A 115 4.00 7.43 -12.52
C PHE A 115 2.95 7.99 -11.55
N ALA A 116 1.79 7.37 -11.49
CA ALA A 116 0.74 7.75 -10.54
C ALA A 116 1.08 7.39 -9.10
N TYR A 117 1.87 6.33 -8.91
CA TYR A 117 2.25 5.82 -7.59
C TYR A 117 3.74 5.49 -7.50
N VAL A 118 4.28 5.71 -6.32
CA VAL A 118 5.62 5.24 -5.90
C VAL A 118 5.46 4.11 -4.91
N GLU A 119 6.16 3.00 -5.15
CA GLU A 119 6.10 1.81 -4.32
C GLU A 119 7.34 1.71 -3.42
N ALA A 120 7.08 1.56 -2.12
CA ALA A 120 8.04 1.01 -1.16
C ALA A 120 7.64 -0.42 -0.82
N ASN A 121 8.59 -1.35 -0.79
CA ASN A 121 8.30 -2.73 -0.40
C ASN A 121 9.39 -3.31 0.49
N GLU A 122 9.00 -4.23 1.39
CA GLU A 122 9.88 -4.88 2.35
C GLU A 122 9.46 -6.34 2.57
N ASN A 123 10.45 -7.21 2.80
CA ASN A 123 10.20 -8.61 3.11
C ASN A 123 9.79 -8.74 4.59
N VAL A 124 8.59 -9.26 4.84
CA VAL A 124 8.03 -9.42 6.20
C VAL A 124 8.12 -10.87 6.70
N GLY A 125 8.92 -11.70 6.06
CA GLY A 125 9.13 -13.10 6.42
C GLY A 125 8.15 -14.06 5.75
N ALA A 126 8.35 -15.36 5.95
CA ALA A 126 7.51 -16.44 5.40
C ALA A 126 7.32 -16.40 3.87
N GLY A 127 8.20 -15.73 3.13
CA GLY A 127 8.07 -15.50 1.69
C GLY A 127 7.03 -14.44 1.31
N TRP A 128 6.61 -13.63 2.27
CA TRP A 128 5.67 -12.53 2.07
C TRP A 128 6.40 -11.20 1.95
N ARG A 129 5.81 -10.29 1.18
CA ARG A 129 6.31 -8.93 0.99
C ARG A 129 5.20 -7.92 1.23
N MET A 130 5.47 -6.95 2.09
CA MET A 130 4.61 -5.80 2.30
C MET A 130 4.92 -4.74 1.26
N HIS A 131 3.89 -4.09 0.74
CA HIS A 131 3.96 -3.02 -0.24
C HIS A 131 3.15 -1.83 0.27
N VAL A 132 3.69 -0.63 0.08
CA VAL A 132 3.00 0.64 0.34
C VAL A 132 3.09 1.47 -0.93
N LEU A 133 1.94 1.94 -1.42
CA LEU A 133 1.86 2.84 -2.56
C LEU A 133 1.54 4.24 -2.09
N GLU A 134 2.37 5.20 -2.49
CA GLU A 134 2.16 6.62 -2.26
C GLU A 134 1.85 7.32 -3.59
N SER A 135 0.76 8.11 -3.61
CA SER A 135 0.39 8.88 -4.80
C SER A 135 1.39 10.01 -5.03
N THR A 136 1.85 10.17 -6.27
CA THR A 136 2.75 11.26 -6.66
C THR A 136 2.00 12.59 -6.85
N GLU A 137 0.68 12.58 -6.95
CA GLU A 137 -0.12 13.80 -7.13
C GLU A 137 -0.23 14.62 -5.84
N GLN A 138 -0.35 13.98 -4.67
CA GLN A 138 -0.55 14.66 -3.39
C GLN A 138 0.66 15.50 -2.92
N PRO A 139 1.91 15.03 -2.97
CA PRO A 139 3.07 15.83 -2.55
C PRO A 139 3.29 17.06 -3.42
N LEU A 140 3.01 16.99 -4.73
CA LEU A 140 3.20 18.10 -5.66
C LEU A 140 2.14 19.19 -5.47
N GLY A 141 0.89 18.82 -5.22
CA GLY A 141 -0.21 19.77 -4.97
C GLY A 141 0.03 20.60 -3.71
N SER A 142 0.40 19.97 -2.61
CA SER A 142 0.70 20.66 -1.35
C SER A 142 1.95 21.54 -1.44
N ALA A 143 3.05 21.04 -2.02
CA ALA A 143 4.30 21.79 -2.19
C ALA A 143 4.10 23.03 -3.05
N VAL A 144 3.33 22.96 -4.13
CA VAL A 144 3.01 24.11 -4.99
C VAL A 144 2.14 25.12 -4.27
N THR A 145 1.19 24.67 -3.45
CA THR A 145 0.32 25.57 -2.68
C THR A 145 1.10 26.28 -1.57
N PHE A 146 1.96 25.59 -0.84
CA PHE A 146 2.84 26.20 0.17
C PHE A 146 3.84 27.16 -0.43
N SER A 147 4.44 26.88 -1.59
CA SER A 147 5.37 27.78 -2.26
C SER A 147 4.67 29.06 -2.73
N ARG A 148 3.45 28.99 -3.26
CA ARG A 148 2.66 30.15 -3.69
C ARG A 148 2.27 31.03 -2.51
N LEU A 149 1.86 30.45 -1.38
CA LEU A 149 1.56 31.16 -0.14
C LEU A 149 2.81 31.86 0.42
N ALA A 150 3.95 31.20 0.45
CA ALA A 150 5.21 31.77 0.91
C ALA A 150 5.63 32.98 0.04
N VAL A 151 5.53 32.88 -1.28
CA VAL A 151 5.82 34.00 -2.19
C VAL A 151 4.85 35.17 -2.00
N ALA A 152 3.57 34.90 -1.80
CA ALA A 152 2.56 35.95 -1.56
C ALA A 152 2.81 36.68 -0.22
N ILE A 153 3.14 35.96 0.84
CA ILE A 153 3.49 36.54 2.14
C ILE A 153 4.76 37.40 2.03
N LEU A 154 5.79 36.92 1.34
CA LEU A 154 7.02 37.67 1.14
C LEU A 154 6.77 38.97 0.35
N ALA A 155 5.95 38.92 -0.69
CA ALA A 155 5.57 40.10 -1.48
C ALA A 155 4.83 41.14 -0.62
N LEU A 156 3.91 40.71 0.26
CA LEU A 156 3.20 41.59 1.19
C LEU A 156 4.15 42.25 2.22
N VAL A 157 5.10 41.49 2.76
CA VAL A 157 6.10 42.02 3.72
C VAL A 157 6.98 43.07 3.04
N VAL A 158 7.47 42.82 1.82
CA VAL A 158 8.29 43.78 1.06
C VAL A 158 7.49 45.03 0.70
N ALA A 159 6.24 44.89 0.27
CA ALA A 159 5.37 46.04 -0.02
C ALA A 159 5.11 46.89 1.22
N GLY A 160 4.85 46.25 2.37
CA GLY A 160 4.69 46.95 3.66
C GLY A 160 5.95 47.70 4.12
N ALA A 161 7.11 47.07 3.98
CA ALA A 161 8.39 47.69 4.28
C ALA A 161 8.68 48.95 3.41
N VAL A 162 8.38 48.83 2.11
CA VAL A 162 8.55 49.96 1.15
C VAL A 162 7.59 51.12 1.50
N LEU A 163 6.34 50.81 1.85
CA LEU A 163 5.36 51.81 2.28
C LEU A 163 5.79 52.53 3.59
N LEU A 164 6.23 51.81 4.58
CA LEU A 164 6.74 52.37 5.83
C LEU A 164 7.98 53.24 5.63
N TRP A 165 8.90 52.79 4.74
CA TRP A 165 10.07 53.56 4.40
C TRP A 165 9.71 54.85 3.66
N ARG A 166 8.75 54.84 2.76
CA ARG A 166 8.24 56.04 2.04
C ARG A 166 7.55 57.02 3.02
N MET A 167 6.76 56.49 3.97
CA MET A 167 6.11 57.32 5.00
C MET A 167 7.14 58.03 5.90
N ARG A 168 8.16 57.30 6.37
CA ARG A 168 9.25 57.89 7.20
C ARG A 168 10.00 58.98 6.45
N ARG A 169 10.34 58.79 5.17
CA ARG A 169 11.01 59.85 4.38
C ARG A 169 10.14 61.08 4.18
N ARG A 170 8.82 60.98 4.16
CA ARG A 170 7.93 62.14 4.03
C ARG A 170 7.81 62.96 5.34
N THR A 171 7.95 62.28 6.48
CA THR A 171 7.93 62.99 7.80
C THR A 171 9.26 63.65 8.15
N GLU A 172 10.36 63.26 7.54
CA GLU A 172 11.68 63.92 7.71
C GLU A 172 11.88 65.14 6.76
N ALA A 173 10.99 65.31 5.79
CA ALA A 173 11.07 66.43 4.80
C ALA A 173 10.04 67.53 5.04
N ALA A 174 9.27 67.49 6.14
CA ALA A 174 8.32 68.52 6.61
C ALA A 174 8.82 69.10 7.92
#